data_9700bbd4bf51580a50530c5bab66de9f
#
_entry.id   9700bbd4bf51580a50530c5bab66de9f
#
_cell.length_a   1.000
_cell.length_b   1.000
_cell.length_c   1.000
_cell.angle_alpha   90.00
_cell.angle_beta   90.00
_cell.angle_gamma   90.00
#
_symmetry.space_group_name_H-M   'P 1'
#
loop_
_entity.id
_entity.type
_entity.pdbx_description
1 polymer ?
#
loop_
_entity_poly.entity_id
_entity_poly.type
_entity_poly.pdbx_seq_one_letter_code
_entity_poly.pdbx_strand_id
1 'polypeptide(L)'
;IRLAGKIVNHEVNKAGLVDILGTAGEENIQGEDQQKLDVYANEVFIKNLVNREIVCGIASEEEDDFISIQGNNKKNENKYVVLIDPLDGSSNIDVNVSVGTIFSIYRRITPVGSPVTIEDFLQPGKNQVAAGYIVYGTSTMIVYSTGHGVNGFTLNPAIGTYYLSHPNMQFPDKGYIYSVNEGNLSLIHI
;
A
#
# COMPACT_ATOMS: atom_id res chain seq x y z
N ILE A 1 -6.34 -0.17 -5.95
CA ILE A 1 -6.08 -0.15 -4.50
C ILE A 1 -7.30 -0.61 -3.72
N ARG A 2 -8.48 0.04 -3.76
CA ARG A 2 -9.67 -0.34 -2.96
C ARG A 2 -10.10 -1.81 -3.12
N LEU A 3 -10.04 -2.36 -4.34
CA LEU A 3 -10.41 -3.77 -4.57
C LEU A 3 -9.36 -4.70 -3.96
N ALA A 4 -8.09 -4.43 -4.19
CA ALA A 4 -7.00 -5.20 -3.60
C ALA A 4 -7.10 -5.20 -2.06
N GLY A 5 -7.28 -4.02 -1.45
CA GLY A 5 -7.45 -3.92 0.01
C GLY A 5 -8.64 -4.72 0.56
N LYS A 6 -9.74 -4.89 -0.18
CA LYS A 6 -10.84 -5.77 0.24
C LYS A 6 -10.45 -7.24 0.20
N ILE A 7 -9.69 -7.65 -0.83
CA ILE A 7 -9.22 -9.02 -0.98
C ILE A 7 -8.23 -9.35 0.14
N VAL A 8 -7.25 -8.48 0.38
CA VAL A 8 -6.30 -8.62 1.48
C VAL A 8 -7.01 -8.66 2.83
N ASN A 9 -7.96 -7.73 3.08
CA ASN A 9 -8.77 -7.75 4.30
C ASN A 9 -9.46 -9.09 4.54
N HIS A 10 -9.98 -9.71 3.48
CA HIS A 10 -10.64 -11.00 3.60
C HIS A 10 -9.68 -12.09 4.07
N GLU A 11 -8.42 -12.07 3.62
CA GLU A 11 -7.41 -13.05 4.03
C GLU A 11 -6.83 -12.72 5.41
N VAL A 12 -6.56 -11.46 5.72
CA VAL A 12 -6.13 -11.03 7.07
C VAL A 12 -7.12 -11.49 8.14
N ASN A 13 -8.43 -11.36 7.88
CA ASN A 13 -9.46 -11.82 8.82
C ASN A 13 -9.58 -13.36 8.96
N LYS A 14 -8.88 -14.11 8.13
CA LYS A 14 -8.76 -15.57 8.23
C LYS A 14 -7.45 -16.02 8.87
N ALA A 15 -6.58 -15.09 9.25
CA ALA A 15 -5.33 -15.41 9.90
C ALA A 15 -5.58 -16.34 11.10
N GLY A 16 -4.82 -17.42 11.18
CA GLY A 16 -5.02 -18.50 12.15
C GLY A 16 -6.05 -19.58 11.77
N LEU A 17 -6.89 -19.38 10.74
CA LEU A 17 -7.83 -20.39 10.25
C LEU A 17 -7.32 -21.12 9.01
N VAL A 18 -6.40 -20.54 8.28
CA VAL A 18 -5.81 -21.10 7.07
C VAL A 18 -4.28 -20.97 7.15
N ASP A 19 -3.54 -21.77 6.37
CA ASP A 19 -2.08 -21.73 6.33
C ASP A 19 -1.54 -20.54 5.54
N ILE A 20 -1.82 -19.35 6.05
CA ILE A 20 -1.31 -18.06 5.54
C ILE A 20 -0.42 -17.34 6.57
N LEU A 21 -0.26 -17.93 7.76
CA LEU A 21 0.63 -17.45 8.80
C LEU A 21 2.02 -18.11 8.66
N GLY A 22 3.01 -17.45 9.26
CA GLY A 22 4.39 -17.88 9.25
C GLY A 22 5.19 -17.39 8.04
N THR A 23 6.49 -17.59 8.11
CA THR A 23 7.43 -17.12 7.10
C THR A 23 7.27 -17.85 5.77
N ALA A 24 7.51 -17.16 4.67
CA ALA A 24 7.57 -17.75 3.33
C ALA A 24 8.89 -18.53 3.11
N GLY A 25 9.88 -18.37 3.99
CA GLY A 25 11.20 -18.99 3.89
C GLY A 25 12.20 -18.17 3.06
N GLU A 26 11.84 -16.93 2.73
CA GLU A 26 12.66 -15.97 2.01
C GLU A 26 12.76 -14.68 2.83
N GLU A 27 13.85 -13.92 2.65
CA GLU A 27 14.02 -12.59 3.24
C GLU A 27 13.64 -11.54 2.18
N ASN A 28 13.04 -10.43 2.61
CA ASN A 28 12.81 -9.28 1.75
C ASN A 28 14.10 -8.45 1.55
N ILE A 29 14.04 -7.40 0.72
CA ILE A 29 15.19 -6.52 0.40
C ILE A 29 15.78 -5.87 1.66
N GLN A 30 14.99 -5.70 2.71
CA GLN A 30 15.42 -5.11 3.98
C GLN A 30 16.05 -6.14 4.94
N GLY A 31 16.10 -7.43 4.54
CA GLY A 31 16.64 -8.53 5.34
C GLY A 31 15.70 -9.01 6.43
N GLU A 32 14.39 -8.76 6.28
CA GLU A 32 13.34 -9.28 7.15
C GLU A 32 12.75 -10.57 6.59
N ASP A 33 12.37 -11.50 7.48
CA ASP A 33 11.67 -12.72 7.09
C ASP A 33 10.33 -12.38 6.43
N GLN A 34 10.19 -12.72 5.16
CA GLN A 34 8.96 -12.49 4.41
C GLN A 34 7.84 -13.40 4.90
N GLN A 35 6.70 -12.83 5.24
CA GLN A 35 5.53 -13.58 5.66
C GLN A 35 4.73 -14.08 4.44
N LYS A 36 4.08 -15.22 4.55
CA LYS A 36 3.23 -15.75 3.46
C LYS A 36 2.14 -14.76 3.04
N LEU A 37 1.63 -13.99 3.99
CA LEU A 37 0.59 -13.00 3.72
C LEU A 37 1.12 -11.75 3.01
N ASP A 38 2.41 -11.42 3.19
CA ASP A 38 3.07 -10.34 2.43
C ASP A 38 3.12 -10.70 0.95
N VAL A 39 3.61 -11.89 0.64
CA VAL A 39 3.68 -12.41 -0.73
C VAL A 39 2.29 -12.37 -1.38
N TYR A 40 1.28 -12.86 -0.66
CA TYR A 40 -0.10 -12.83 -1.17
C TYR A 40 -0.62 -11.41 -1.40
N ALA A 41 -0.40 -10.50 -0.43
CA ALA A 41 -0.84 -9.11 -0.55
C ALA A 41 -0.15 -8.43 -1.73
N ASN A 42 1.16 -8.62 -1.89
CA ASN A 42 1.93 -8.09 -3.01
C ASN A 42 1.36 -8.55 -4.36
N GLU A 43 1.17 -9.85 -4.55
CA GLU A 43 0.58 -10.39 -5.77
C GLU A 43 -0.80 -9.80 -6.06
N VAL A 44 -1.66 -9.68 -5.03
CA VAL A 44 -3.01 -9.11 -5.17
C VAL A 44 -2.96 -7.66 -5.60
N PHE A 45 -2.09 -6.84 -4.99
CA PHE A 45 -1.97 -5.43 -5.36
C PHE A 45 -1.40 -5.26 -6.76
N ILE A 46 -0.30 -5.94 -7.11
CA ILE A 46 0.31 -5.90 -8.44
C ILE A 46 -0.72 -6.30 -9.51
N LYS A 47 -1.36 -7.45 -9.36
CA LYS A 47 -2.37 -7.95 -10.30
C LYS A 47 -3.52 -6.96 -10.51
N ASN A 48 -4.02 -6.37 -9.43
CA ASN A 48 -5.12 -5.39 -9.52
C ASN A 48 -4.69 -4.06 -10.17
N LEU A 49 -3.45 -3.62 -9.94
CA LEU A 49 -2.91 -2.41 -10.56
C LEU A 49 -2.64 -2.62 -12.06
N VAL A 50 -2.02 -3.74 -12.42
CA VAL A 50 -1.74 -4.11 -13.82
C VAL A 50 -3.03 -4.24 -14.64
N ASN A 51 -4.01 -4.97 -14.13
CA ASN A 51 -5.26 -5.24 -14.85
C ASN A 51 -6.13 -4.01 -15.12
N ARG A 52 -5.87 -2.89 -14.44
CA ARG A 52 -6.61 -1.64 -14.64
C ARG A 52 -6.05 -0.77 -15.76
N GLU A 53 -4.87 -1.08 -16.27
CA GLU A 53 -4.21 -0.33 -17.35
C GLU A 53 -4.13 1.19 -17.12
N ILE A 54 -4.01 1.61 -15.84
CA ILE A 54 -3.91 3.03 -15.45
C ILE A 54 -2.49 3.39 -15.06
N VAL A 55 -1.72 2.39 -14.60
CA VAL A 55 -0.39 2.53 -14.05
C VAL A 55 0.64 2.09 -15.08
N CYS A 56 1.74 2.81 -15.18
CA CYS A 56 2.85 2.45 -16.07
C CYS A 56 4.02 1.81 -15.32
N GLY A 57 4.03 1.88 -13.99
CA GLY A 57 5.04 1.24 -13.16
C GLY A 57 4.62 1.12 -11.71
N ILE A 58 5.15 0.12 -11.04
CA ILE A 58 4.93 -0.16 -9.62
C ILE A 58 6.29 -0.37 -8.96
N ALA A 59 6.54 0.27 -7.83
CA ALA A 59 7.62 -0.05 -6.91
C ALA A 59 6.99 -0.59 -5.63
N SER A 60 7.23 -1.85 -5.32
CA SER A 60 6.75 -2.52 -4.12
C SER A 60 7.91 -2.72 -3.15
N GLU A 61 7.66 -2.68 -1.86
CA GLU A 61 8.65 -3.03 -0.85
C GLU A 61 9.12 -4.48 -0.98
N GLU A 62 8.23 -5.35 -1.46
CA GLU A 62 8.47 -6.80 -1.60
C GLU A 62 9.21 -7.19 -2.90
N GLU A 63 9.59 -6.22 -3.73
CA GLU A 63 10.23 -6.47 -5.02
C GLU A 63 11.62 -5.82 -5.08
N ASP A 64 12.62 -6.53 -5.57
CA ASP A 64 14.01 -6.05 -5.71
C ASP A 64 14.15 -4.84 -6.64
N ASP A 65 13.27 -4.71 -7.64
CA ASP A 65 13.28 -3.65 -8.62
C ASP A 65 11.84 -3.22 -8.95
N PHE A 66 11.70 -2.06 -9.57
CA PHE A 66 10.38 -1.62 -9.99
C PHE A 66 9.84 -2.45 -11.17
N ILE A 67 8.54 -2.67 -11.18
CA ILE A 67 7.84 -3.38 -12.24
C ILE A 67 7.42 -2.37 -13.30
N SER A 68 7.95 -2.50 -14.51
CA SER A 68 7.50 -1.72 -15.67
C SER A 68 6.30 -2.40 -16.31
N ILE A 69 5.18 -1.68 -16.38
CA ILE A 69 3.94 -2.18 -17.00
C ILE A 69 3.87 -1.66 -18.43
N GLN A 70 4.10 -2.57 -19.38
CA GLN A 70 3.84 -2.28 -20.79
C GLN A 70 2.37 -2.62 -21.08
N GLY A 71 1.57 -1.62 -21.39
CA GLY A 71 0.18 -1.84 -21.77
C GLY A 71 0.07 -2.72 -23.03
N ASN A 72 -0.97 -3.55 -23.12
CA ASN A 72 -1.27 -4.38 -24.29
C ASN A 72 -1.56 -3.56 -25.57
N ASN A 73 -1.83 -2.27 -25.42
CA ASN A 73 -1.97 -1.34 -26.51
C ASN A 73 -0.61 -0.73 -26.87
N LYS A 74 -0.31 -0.64 -28.15
CA LYS A 74 0.94 -0.15 -28.76
C LYS A 74 1.36 1.28 -28.34
N LYS A 75 0.56 1.96 -27.52
CA LYS A 75 0.87 3.24 -26.87
C LYS A 75 0.59 3.07 -25.38
N ASN A 76 1.64 2.93 -24.59
CA ASN A 76 1.51 3.01 -23.14
C ASN A 76 1.14 4.47 -22.76
N GLU A 77 -0.16 4.78 -22.78
CA GLU A 77 -0.69 6.09 -22.42
C GLU A 77 -0.83 6.29 -20.91
N ASN A 78 -0.43 5.29 -20.13
CA ASN A 78 -0.50 5.31 -18.67
C ASN A 78 0.44 6.39 -18.12
N LYS A 79 -0.07 7.14 -17.14
CA LYS A 79 0.56 8.38 -16.67
C LYS A 79 1.02 8.32 -15.22
N TYR A 80 0.74 7.23 -14.53
CA TYR A 80 0.97 7.15 -13.09
C TYR A 80 1.90 5.99 -12.75
N VAL A 81 2.73 6.22 -11.76
CA VAL A 81 3.50 5.19 -11.04
C VAL A 81 2.99 5.09 -9.62
N VAL A 82 3.06 3.90 -9.04
CA VAL A 82 2.63 3.61 -7.68
C VAL A 82 3.81 3.06 -6.90
N LEU A 83 4.05 3.63 -5.72
CA LEU A 83 4.92 3.06 -4.70
C LEU A 83 4.01 2.48 -3.63
N ILE A 84 4.29 1.28 -3.18
CA ILE A 84 3.41 0.57 -2.25
C ILE A 84 4.22 -0.33 -1.31
N ASP A 85 3.83 -0.30 -0.04
CA ASP A 85 4.06 -1.37 0.91
C ASP A 85 2.73 -2.14 1.02
N PRO A 86 2.68 -3.37 0.50
CA PRO A 86 1.44 -4.13 0.44
C PRO A 86 0.88 -4.51 1.79
N LEU A 87 1.74 -4.77 2.79
CA LEU A 87 1.31 -5.20 4.12
C LEU A 87 2.28 -4.78 5.23
N ASP A 88 2.33 -3.48 5.52
CA ASP A 88 3.11 -2.92 6.62
C ASP A 88 2.75 -3.53 7.97
N GLY A 89 3.78 -3.90 8.73
CA GLY A 89 3.65 -4.50 10.06
C GLY A 89 3.31 -6.00 10.05
N SER A 90 3.57 -6.71 8.97
CA SER A 90 3.27 -8.13 8.79
C SER A 90 3.88 -9.04 9.87
N SER A 91 5.04 -8.71 10.40
CA SER A 91 5.69 -9.41 11.52
C SER A 91 4.83 -9.47 12.81
N ASN A 92 3.80 -8.62 12.90
CA ASN A 92 2.89 -8.58 14.04
C ASN A 92 1.57 -9.33 13.82
N ILE A 93 1.39 -9.98 12.69
CA ILE A 93 0.15 -10.73 12.36
C ILE A 93 -0.08 -11.87 13.36
N ASP A 94 0.97 -12.59 13.72
CA ASP A 94 0.91 -13.75 14.62
C ASP A 94 0.44 -13.38 16.04
N VAL A 95 0.59 -12.14 16.44
CA VAL A 95 0.13 -11.61 17.72
C VAL A 95 -1.15 -10.78 17.61
N ASN A 96 -1.82 -10.84 16.45
CA ASN A 96 -3.11 -10.21 16.18
C ASN A 96 -3.10 -8.67 16.34
N VAL A 97 -1.98 -8.03 16.01
CA VAL A 97 -1.89 -6.57 15.92
C VAL A 97 -2.36 -6.12 14.53
N SER A 98 -3.00 -4.96 14.47
CA SER A 98 -3.45 -4.39 13.19
C SER A 98 -2.27 -4.16 12.25
N VAL A 99 -2.44 -4.55 11.00
CA VAL A 99 -1.51 -4.35 9.91
C VAL A 99 -2.11 -3.41 8.87
N GLY A 100 -1.33 -2.96 7.91
CA GLY A 100 -1.82 -1.98 6.95
C GLY A 100 -1.18 -2.12 5.57
N THR A 101 -1.70 -1.35 4.64
CA THR A 101 -1.11 -1.10 3.32
C THR A 101 -0.80 0.38 3.22
N ILE A 102 0.37 0.75 2.74
CA ILE A 102 0.74 2.15 2.51
C ILE A 102 0.94 2.35 1.01
N PHE A 103 0.45 3.45 0.45
CA PHE A 103 0.63 3.73 -0.97
C PHE A 103 0.85 5.21 -1.28
N SER A 104 1.61 5.44 -2.32
CA SER A 104 1.90 6.76 -2.88
C SER A 104 1.80 6.70 -4.41
N ILE A 105 1.18 7.71 -5.01
CA ILE A 105 0.95 7.78 -6.45
C ILE A 105 1.57 9.05 -6.99
N TYR A 106 2.40 8.91 -8.03
CA TYR A 106 3.00 10.02 -8.74
C TYR A 106 2.60 10.01 -10.22
N ARG A 107 2.66 11.17 -10.83
CA ARG A 107 2.63 11.26 -12.28
C ARG A 107 4.04 11.00 -12.79
N ARG A 108 4.19 10.13 -13.81
CA ARG A 108 5.48 9.91 -14.45
C ARG A 108 6.06 11.21 -15.01
N ILE A 109 7.37 11.36 -14.98
CA ILE A 109 8.10 12.48 -15.58
C ILE A 109 8.63 12.15 -16.96
N THR A 110 8.88 10.86 -17.25
CA THR A 110 9.26 10.40 -18.58
C THR A 110 8.11 10.57 -19.58
N PRO A 111 8.39 10.76 -20.88
CA PRO A 111 7.34 10.93 -21.88
C PRO A 111 6.36 9.76 -21.92
N VAL A 112 5.08 10.06 -22.09
CA VAL A 112 4.05 9.02 -22.27
C VAL A 112 4.38 8.16 -23.48
N GLY A 113 4.34 6.85 -23.33
CA GLY A 113 4.70 5.88 -24.37
C GLY A 113 6.17 5.44 -24.34
N SER A 114 7.04 6.09 -23.56
CA SER A 114 8.41 5.62 -23.32
C SER A 114 8.45 4.56 -22.20
N PRO A 115 9.54 3.81 -22.05
CA PRO A 115 9.77 3.00 -20.87
C PRO A 115 9.73 3.84 -19.58
N VAL A 116 9.30 3.24 -18.49
CA VAL A 116 9.38 3.82 -17.14
C VAL A 116 10.81 3.69 -16.65
N THR A 117 11.30 4.69 -15.93
CA THR A 117 12.64 4.70 -15.34
C THR A 117 12.56 4.94 -13.83
N ILE A 118 13.66 4.74 -13.12
CA ILE A 118 13.72 4.95 -11.68
C ILE A 118 13.37 6.39 -11.27
N GLU A 119 13.65 7.36 -12.10
CA GLU A 119 13.35 8.76 -11.85
C GLU A 119 11.84 9.03 -11.79
N ASP A 120 11.02 8.20 -12.43
CA ASP A 120 9.56 8.30 -12.32
C ASP A 120 9.08 8.02 -10.90
N PHE A 121 9.83 7.26 -10.11
CA PHE A 121 9.53 6.92 -8.71
C PHE A 121 10.24 7.84 -7.72
N LEU A 122 11.51 8.18 -7.97
CA LEU A 122 12.32 9.01 -7.08
C LEU A 122 11.98 10.50 -7.23
N GLN A 123 10.76 10.86 -6.89
CA GLN A 123 10.29 12.24 -6.95
C GLN A 123 10.11 12.84 -5.55
N PRO A 124 10.25 14.16 -5.40
CA PRO A 124 9.92 14.84 -4.14
C PRO A 124 8.48 14.56 -3.70
N GLY A 125 8.25 14.31 -2.41
CA GLY A 125 6.91 13.99 -1.85
C GLY A 125 5.83 15.03 -2.18
N LYS A 126 6.18 16.29 -2.37
CA LYS A 126 5.25 17.34 -2.80
C LYS A 126 4.63 17.11 -4.20
N ASN A 127 5.21 16.22 -5.01
CA ASN A 127 4.72 15.88 -6.35
C ASN A 127 3.70 14.73 -6.32
N GLN A 128 3.39 14.17 -5.15
CA GLN A 128 2.37 13.15 -5.01
C GLN A 128 1.02 13.68 -5.53
N VAL A 129 0.36 12.90 -6.37
CA VAL A 129 -1.00 13.17 -6.82
C VAL A 129 -2.04 12.52 -5.94
N ALA A 130 -1.66 11.48 -5.22
CA ALA A 130 -2.43 10.87 -4.15
C ALA A 130 -1.50 10.09 -3.22
N ALA A 131 -1.84 10.04 -1.95
CA ALA A 131 -1.19 9.18 -0.97
C ALA A 131 -2.22 8.73 0.07
N GLY A 132 -1.99 7.57 0.67
CA GLY A 132 -2.89 7.05 1.68
C GLY A 132 -2.46 5.70 2.21
N TYR A 133 -3.32 5.16 3.06
CA TYR A 133 -3.10 3.85 3.67
C TYR A 133 -4.43 3.11 3.87
N ILE A 134 -4.34 1.81 4.06
CA ILE A 134 -5.44 0.96 4.52
C ILE A 134 -5.01 0.36 5.84
N VAL A 135 -5.85 0.42 6.86
CA VAL A 135 -5.66 -0.29 8.14
C VAL A 135 -6.61 -1.47 8.18
N TYR A 136 -6.06 -2.64 8.45
CA TYR A 136 -6.79 -3.89 8.69
C TYR A 136 -6.86 -4.13 10.20
N GLY A 137 -7.84 -3.54 10.87
CA GLY A 137 -8.02 -3.59 12.30
C GLY A 137 -9.43 -4.03 12.68
N THR A 138 -9.92 -3.61 13.84
CA THR A 138 -11.31 -3.87 14.27
C THR A 138 -12.36 -3.39 13.27
N SER A 139 -12.01 -2.37 12.49
CA SER A 139 -12.67 -2.01 11.23
C SER A 139 -11.61 -1.78 10.17
N THR A 140 -11.92 -2.15 8.94
CA THR A 140 -11.02 -1.86 7.81
C THR A 140 -11.32 -0.48 7.27
N MET A 141 -10.31 0.37 7.28
CA MET A 141 -10.41 1.75 6.82
C MET A 141 -9.39 2.04 5.73
N ILE A 142 -9.81 2.75 4.70
CA ILE A 142 -8.91 3.40 3.75
C ILE A 142 -8.94 4.92 4.01
N VAL A 143 -7.76 5.50 4.20
CA VAL A 143 -7.57 6.93 4.38
C VAL A 143 -6.67 7.43 3.27
N TYR A 144 -7.08 8.47 2.56
CA TYR A 144 -6.24 9.03 1.50
C TYR A 144 -6.50 10.51 1.26
N SER A 145 -5.54 11.13 0.62
CA SER A 145 -5.60 12.49 0.09
C SER A 145 -5.27 12.50 -1.40
N THR A 146 -5.93 13.38 -2.13
CA THR A 146 -5.61 13.74 -3.52
C THR A 146 -5.19 15.21 -3.64
N GLY A 147 -4.66 15.78 -2.55
CA GLY A 147 -4.26 17.18 -2.46
C GLY A 147 -5.38 18.13 -1.99
N HIS A 148 -6.58 17.62 -1.72
CA HIS A 148 -7.76 18.41 -1.30
C HIS A 148 -8.32 17.93 0.04
N GLY A 149 -7.47 17.89 1.07
CA GLY A 149 -7.82 17.37 2.38
C GLY A 149 -7.68 15.85 2.47
N VAL A 150 -7.88 15.33 3.67
CA VAL A 150 -7.76 13.90 4.00
C VAL A 150 -9.13 13.35 4.34
N ASN A 151 -9.49 12.21 3.75
CA ASN A 151 -10.78 11.58 4.01
C ASN A 151 -10.58 10.09 4.35
N GLY A 152 -11.33 9.63 5.35
CA GLY A 152 -11.35 8.25 5.79
C GLY A 152 -12.67 7.56 5.43
N PHE A 153 -12.55 6.34 4.92
CA PHE A 153 -13.69 5.52 4.50
C PHE A 153 -13.60 4.16 5.20
N THR A 154 -14.70 3.76 5.83
CA THR A 154 -14.80 2.47 6.50
C THR A 154 -15.47 1.44 5.59
N LEU A 155 -14.89 0.25 5.53
CA LEU A 155 -15.45 -0.88 4.80
C LEU A 155 -16.65 -1.47 5.56
N ASN A 156 -17.78 -1.57 4.89
CA ASN A 156 -18.87 -2.44 5.34
C ASN A 156 -18.63 -3.85 4.76
N PRO A 157 -18.20 -4.81 5.56
CA PRO A 157 -17.85 -6.14 5.06
C PRO A 157 -19.03 -6.93 4.51
N ALA A 158 -20.25 -6.66 5.00
CA ALA A 158 -21.46 -7.38 4.59
C ALA A 158 -21.80 -7.14 3.11
N ILE A 159 -21.51 -5.95 2.59
CA ILE A 159 -21.81 -5.60 1.20
C ILE A 159 -20.56 -5.20 0.40
N GLY A 160 -19.39 -5.25 1.03
CA GLY A 160 -18.11 -4.98 0.39
C GLY A 160 -17.95 -3.55 -0.12
N THR A 161 -18.53 -2.55 0.55
CA THR A 161 -18.50 -1.15 0.12
C THR A 161 -17.86 -0.25 1.18
N TYR A 162 -17.00 0.66 0.73
CA TYR A 162 -16.44 1.71 1.57
C TYR A 162 -17.39 2.90 1.65
N TYR A 163 -17.69 3.33 2.87
CA TYR A 163 -18.48 4.52 3.17
C TYR A 163 -17.59 5.63 3.73
N LEU A 164 -17.81 6.87 3.30
CA LEU A 164 -17.17 8.05 3.89
C LEU A 164 -17.60 8.18 5.35
N SER A 165 -16.73 7.79 6.26
CA SER A 165 -16.98 7.81 7.71
C SER A 165 -16.30 8.97 8.41
N HIS A 166 -15.18 9.45 7.86
CA HIS A 166 -14.34 10.49 8.43
C HIS A 166 -14.02 11.53 7.36
N PRO A 167 -14.93 12.48 7.07
CA PRO A 167 -14.67 13.54 6.11
C PRO A 167 -13.72 14.58 6.70
N ASN A 168 -12.85 15.13 5.86
CA ASN A 168 -11.97 16.25 6.18
C ASN A 168 -11.21 16.08 7.50
N MET A 169 -10.50 14.96 7.63
CA MET A 169 -9.70 14.64 8.82
C MET A 169 -8.62 15.71 9.02
N GLN A 170 -8.47 16.17 10.25
CA GLN A 170 -7.45 17.15 10.64
C GLN A 170 -6.84 16.74 11.98
N PHE A 171 -5.58 17.10 12.18
CA PHE A 171 -4.97 17.01 13.51
C PHE A 171 -5.59 18.04 14.44
N PRO A 172 -5.77 17.72 15.73
CA PRO A 172 -6.18 18.72 16.71
C PRO A 172 -5.07 19.77 16.89
N ASP A 173 -5.46 21.00 17.20
CA ASP A 173 -4.52 22.12 17.44
C ASP A 173 -3.50 21.83 18.53
N LYS A 174 -3.84 20.95 19.48
CA LYS A 174 -2.96 20.52 20.58
C LYS A 174 -3.06 19.00 20.75
N GLY A 175 -1.93 18.30 20.71
CA GLY A 175 -1.78 16.91 21.11
C GLY A 175 -1.29 16.81 22.55
N TYR A 176 -1.87 15.88 23.32
CA TYR A 176 -1.48 15.64 24.72
C TYR A 176 -0.82 14.26 24.90
N ILE A 177 -0.94 13.40 23.91
CA ILE A 177 -0.43 12.02 23.97
C ILE A 177 0.33 11.75 22.67
N TYR A 178 1.52 11.19 22.80
CA TYR A 178 2.21 10.55 21.69
C TYR A 178 2.64 9.14 22.12
N SER A 179 2.74 8.23 21.17
CA SER A 179 3.27 6.88 21.38
C SER A 179 4.21 6.55 20.24
N VAL A 180 5.39 6.08 20.58
CA VAL A 180 6.40 5.58 19.64
C VAL A 180 6.97 4.27 20.19
N ASN A 181 7.26 3.34 19.28
CA ASN A 181 7.98 2.12 19.64
C ASN A 181 9.47 2.38 19.52
N GLU A 182 10.08 2.88 20.61
CA GLU A 182 11.51 3.22 20.62
C GLU A 182 12.42 1.97 20.63
N GLY A 183 11.89 0.80 20.98
CA GLY A 183 12.68 -0.44 21.12
C GLY A 183 13.22 -0.99 19.80
N ASN A 184 12.58 -0.68 18.69
CA ASN A 184 12.91 -1.19 17.35
C ASN A 184 13.13 -0.07 16.32
N LEU A 185 13.20 1.18 16.75
CA LEU A 185 13.50 2.29 15.85
C LEU A 185 14.97 2.20 15.40
N SER A 186 15.17 1.77 14.18
CA SER A 186 16.44 1.96 13.48
C SER A 186 16.57 3.42 13.08
N LEU A 187 17.21 4.22 13.91
CA LEU A 187 17.52 5.63 13.61
C LEU A 187 18.52 5.79 12.44
N ILE A 188 18.97 4.69 11.85
CA ILE A 188 19.94 4.68 10.74
C ILE A 188 19.29 5.12 9.42
N HIS A 189 17.95 5.13 9.34
CA HIS A 189 17.20 5.42 8.13
C HIS A 189 16.42 6.75 8.15
N ILE A 190 16.70 7.60 9.11
CA ILE A 190 16.15 8.98 9.17
C ILE A 190 17.17 9.97 8.61
#